data_2c1c48c1c7f9b6e1440dccc00c24f818
#
_entry.id   2c1c48c1c7f9b6e1440dccc00c24f818
#
_cell.length_a   1.000
_cell.length_b   1.000
_cell.length_c   1.000
_cell.angle_alpha   90.00
_cell.angle_beta   90.00
_cell.angle_gamma   90.00
#
_symmetry.space_group_name_H-M   'P 1'
#
loop_
_entity.id
_entity.type
_entity.pdbx_description
1 polymer ?
#
loop_
_entity_poly.entity_id
_entity_poly.type
_entity_poly.pdbx_seq_one_letter_code
_entity_poly.pdbx_strand_id
1 'polypeptide(L)'
;MELKTCTLVLSHFWFDQIVAGFKTVEYRRRCHKWQKQIIEKKPQKVVFSKGYSAVKIECMIEKIDIGPCPYIGWEGDFIRIHFTKLSKDESKAIYQPEL
;
A
#
# COMPACT_ATOMS: atom_id res chain seq x y z
N MET A 1 20.45 8.91 3.57
CA MET A 1 20.16 7.50 3.37
C MET A 1 18.76 7.31 2.80
N GLU A 2 18.67 6.51 1.76
CA GLU A 2 17.39 6.31 1.10
C GLU A 2 16.52 5.31 1.85
N LEU A 3 15.23 5.56 1.82
CA LEU A 3 14.27 4.63 2.36
C LEU A 3 14.04 3.50 1.36
N LYS A 4 13.90 2.29 1.88
CA LYS A 4 13.51 1.17 1.03
C LYS A 4 12.03 1.35 0.67
N THR A 5 11.73 1.22 -0.60
CA THR A 5 10.39 1.46 -1.11
C THR A 5 9.83 0.21 -1.77
N CYS A 6 8.56 -0.05 -1.52
CA CYS A 6 7.82 -1.12 -2.16
C CYS A 6 6.73 -0.46 -3.00
N THR A 7 6.57 -0.92 -4.26
CA THR A 7 5.53 -0.37 -5.13
C THR A 7 4.47 -1.44 -5.36
N LEU A 8 3.22 -1.06 -5.12
CA LEU A 8 2.10 -1.99 -5.24
C LEU A 8 1.02 -1.40 -6.14
N VAL A 9 0.52 -2.24 -7.05
CA VAL A 9 -0.55 -1.84 -7.98
C VAL A 9 -1.89 -2.16 -7.34
N LEU A 10 -2.82 -1.21 -7.36
CA LEU A 10 -4.15 -1.39 -6.81
C LEU A 10 -5.20 -1.14 -7.88
N SER A 11 -6.36 -1.77 -7.71
CA SER A 11 -7.51 -1.40 -8.52
C SER A 11 -7.91 0.03 -8.20
N HIS A 12 -8.64 0.66 -9.10
CA HIS A 12 -9.07 2.05 -8.90
C HIS A 12 -9.86 2.21 -7.62
N PHE A 13 -10.73 1.24 -7.32
CA PHE A 13 -11.53 1.32 -6.11
C PHE A 13 -10.68 1.37 -4.85
N TRP A 14 -9.73 0.45 -4.73
CA TRP A 14 -8.90 0.38 -3.52
C TRP A 14 -7.97 1.59 -3.41
N PHE A 15 -7.45 2.04 -4.56
CA PHE A 15 -6.62 3.24 -4.56
C PHE A 15 -7.41 4.44 -4.03
N ASP A 16 -8.64 4.61 -4.52
CA ASP A 16 -9.46 5.73 -4.09
C ASP A 16 -9.81 5.66 -2.61
N GLN A 17 -9.96 4.44 -2.06
CA GLN A 17 -10.20 4.27 -0.64
C GLN A 17 -9.02 4.74 0.20
N ILE A 18 -7.81 4.55 -0.30
CA ILE A 18 -6.61 5.04 0.40
C ILE A 18 -6.57 6.57 0.35
N VAL A 19 -6.81 7.14 -0.82
CA VAL A 19 -6.79 8.60 -0.96
C VAL A 19 -7.83 9.23 -0.04
N ALA A 20 -9.00 8.63 0.07
CA ALA A 20 -10.07 9.15 0.92
C ALA A 20 -9.82 8.92 2.41
N GLY A 21 -8.85 8.10 2.76
CA GLY A 21 -8.54 7.85 4.17
C GLY A 21 -9.30 6.69 4.78
N PHE A 22 -10.11 5.97 4.00
CA PHE A 22 -10.89 4.86 4.53
C PHE A 22 -10.10 3.56 4.60
N LYS A 23 -9.02 3.45 3.83
CA LYS A 23 -8.19 2.25 3.84
C LYS A 23 -6.80 2.61 4.36
N THR A 24 -6.41 1.97 5.46
CA THR A 24 -5.12 2.22 6.11
C THR A 24 -4.27 0.96 6.23
N VAL A 25 -4.76 -0.17 5.74
CA VAL A 25 -4.03 -1.43 5.77
C VAL A 25 -4.19 -2.09 4.42
N GLU A 26 -3.07 -2.51 3.84
CA GLU A 26 -3.08 -3.27 2.59
C GLU A 26 -2.80 -4.72 2.91
N TYR A 27 -3.47 -5.63 2.20
CA TYR A 27 -3.38 -7.07 2.45
C TYR A 27 -2.82 -7.75 1.21
N ARG A 28 -1.80 -8.58 1.39
CA ARG A 28 -1.20 -9.33 0.30
C ARG A 28 -1.08 -10.79 0.68
N ARG A 29 -1.28 -11.69 -0.30
CA ARG A 29 -1.19 -13.11 -0.03
C ARG A 29 0.22 -13.50 0.37
N ARG A 30 0.31 -14.51 1.21
CA ARG A 30 1.61 -15.03 1.67
C ARG A 30 2.19 -15.92 0.58
N CYS A 31 2.71 -15.32 -0.46
CA CYS A 31 3.37 -16.06 -1.55
C CYS A 31 4.83 -15.67 -1.59
N HIS A 32 5.61 -16.42 -2.37
CA HIS A 32 7.05 -16.21 -2.43
C HIS A 32 7.41 -14.77 -2.79
N LYS A 33 6.73 -14.22 -3.79
CA LYS A 33 7.00 -12.87 -4.26
C LYS A 33 6.85 -11.84 -3.13
N TRP A 34 5.72 -11.87 -2.45
CA TRP A 34 5.45 -10.88 -1.41
C TRP A 34 6.22 -11.16 -0.13
N GLN A 35 6.53 -12.44 0.14
CA GLN A 35 7.40 -12.79 1.25
C GLN A 35 8.75 -12.10 1.07
N LYS A 36 9.30 -12.15 -0.13
CA LYS A 36 10.57 -11.51 -0.42
C LYS A 36 10.47 -9.99 -0.39
N GLN A 37 9.49 -9.44 -1.11
CA GLN A 37 9.40 -7.99 -1.30
C GLN A 37 8.99 -7.24 -0.04
N ILE A 38 8.25 -7.88 0.83
CA ILE A 38 7.67 -7.18 1.98
C ILE A 38 8.30 -7.67 3.28
N ILE A 39 8.26 -8.97 3.53
CA ILE A 39 8.73 -9.50 4.82
C ILE A 39 10.24 -9.43 4.93
N GLU A 40 10.96 -9.89 3.91
CA GLU A 40 12.41 -9.96 3.97
C GLU A 40 13.08 -8.60 3.75
N LYS A 41 12.59 -7.84 2.79
CA LYS A 41 13.20 -6.54 2.49
C LYS A 41 12.84 -5.46 3.48
N LYS A 42 11.72 -5.61 4.18
CA LYS A 42 11.28 -4.67 5.21
C LYS A 42 11.28 -3.24 4.72
N PRO A 43 10.48 -2.92 3.71
CA PRO A 43 10.43 -1.55 3.20
C PRO A 43 9.88 -0.60 4.27
N GLN A 44 10.26 0.65 4.19
CA GLN A 44 9.80 1.69 5.10
C GLN A 44 8.73 2.56 4.46
N LYS A 45 8.64 2.51 3.13
CA LYS A 45 7.71 3.33 2.37
C LYS A 45 7.04 2.47 1.33
N VAL A 46 5.77 2.75 1.06
CA VAL A 46 5.04 2.06 0.01
C VAL A 46 4.46 3.10 -0.94
N VAL A 47 4.59 2.83 -2.24
CA VAL A 47 3.99 3.65 -3.28
C VAL A 47 2.88 2.82 -3.90
N PHE A 48 1.65 3.33 -3.82
CA PHE A 48 0.50 2.68 -4.44
C PHE A 48 0.25 3.31 -5.80
N SER A 49 0.05 2.47 -6.79
CA SER A 49 -0.24 2.91 -8.15
C SER A 49 -1.71 2.65 -8.45
N LYS A 50 -2.38 3.61 -9.08
CA LYS A 50 -3.77 3.45 -9.49
C LYS A 50 -3.78 2.68 -10.80
N GLY A 51 -3.94 1.36 -10.70
CA GLY A 51 -3.75 0.50 -11.86
C GLY A 51 -2.35 0.67 -12.38
N TYR A 52 -2.18 0.53 -13.66
CA TYR A 52 -0.87 0.69 -14.29
C TYR A 52 -0.66 2.10 -14.83
N SER A 53 -1.36 3.07 -14.24
CA SER A 53 -1.23 4.46 -14.65
C SER A 53 -0.08 5.13 -13.91
N ALA A 54 0.16 6.38 -14.27
CA ALA A 54 1.18 7.18 -13.60
C ALA A 54 0.67 7.82 -12.30
N VAL A 55 -0.61 7.62 -11.98
CA VAL A 55 -1.19 8.19 -10.77
C VAL A 55 -0.77 7.35 -9.57
N LYS A 56 -0.09 7.97 -8.62
CA LYS A 56 0.48 7.26 -7.47
C LYS A 56 0.30 8.06 -6.19
N ILE A 57 0.37 7.36 -5.07
CA ILE A 57 0.38 7.99 -3.75
C ILE A 57 1.43 7.31 -2.89
N GLU A 58 2.19 8.09 -2.15
CA GLU A 58 3.22 7.57 -1.26
C GLU A 58 2.72 7.54 0.16
N CYS A 59 3.06 6.46 0.85
CA CYS A 59 2.67 6.27 2.23
C CYS A 59 3.86 5.75 3.02
N MET A 60 3.93 6.12 4.29
CA MET A 60 4.94 5.56 5.19
C MET A 60 4.39 4.31 5.83
N ILE A 61 5.21 3.28 5.91
CA ILE A 61 4.82 2.02 6.53
C ILE A 61 5.05 2.13 8.03
N GLU A 62 3.99 1.88 8.80
CA GLU A 62 4.08 1.91 10.25
C GLU A 62 4.54 0.57 10.79
N LYS A 63 3.99 -0.51 10.25
CA LYS A 63 4.40 -1.86 10.62
C LYS A 63 3.91 -2.85 9.60
N ILE A 64 4.55 -4.00 9.57
CA ILE A 64 4.15 -5.12 8.73
C ILE A 64 3.97 -6.32 9.65
N ASP A 65 2.82 -6.99 9.54
CA ASP A 65 2.60 -8.19 10.33
C ASP A 65 1.84 -9.23 9.50
N ILE A 66 1.56 -10.36 10.13
CA ILE A 66 0.81 -11.45 9.50
C ILE A 66 -0.45 -11.62 10.31
N GLY A 67 -1.59 -11.67 9.64
CA GLY A 67 -2.85 -11.86 10.33
C GLY A 67 -4.03 -11.89 9.38
N PRO A 68 -5.24 -11.96 9.94
CA PRO A 68 -6.44 -12.10 9.12
C PRO A 68 -6.78 -10.81 8.40
N CYS A 69 -7.56 -10.97 7.34
CA CYS A 69 -8.10 -9.87 6.55
C CYS A 69 -9.60 -9.77 6.82
N PRO A 70 -10.14 -8.57 7.03
CA PRO A 70 -11.56 -8.43 7.36
C PRO A 70 -12.50 -8.56 6.17
N TYR A 71 -11.98 -8.69 4.95
CA TYR A 71 -12.83 -8.73 3.77
C TYR A 71 -13.50 -10.09 3.64
N ILE A 72 -14.78 -10.07 3.25
CA ILE A 72 -15.55 -11.30 3.08
C ILE A 72 -14.90 -12.13 1.96
N GLY A 73 -14.71 -13.43 2.25
CA GLY A 73 -14.10 -14.33 1.27
C GLY A 73 -12.59 -14.39 1.31
N TRP A 74 -11.96 -13.52 2.10
CA TRP A 74 -10.49 -13.52 2.22
C TRP A 74 -10.12 -14.27 3.50
N GLU A 75 -9.99 -15.58 3.39
CA GLU A 75 -9.74 -16.42 4.54
C GLU A 75 -8.27 -16.72 4.73
N GLY A 76 -7.89 -17.02 5.97
CA GLY A 76 -6.52 -17.33 6.31
C GLY A 76 -5.75 -16.08 6.69
N ASP A 77 -4.43 -16.23 6.74
CA ASP A 77 -3.55 -15.13 7.13
C ASP A 77 -2.92 -14.49 5.92
N PHE A 78 -2.79 -13.19 6.00
CA PHE A 78 -2.23 -12.36 4.94
C PHE A 78 -1.07 -11.54 5.49
N ILE A 79 -0.23 -11.04 4.60
CA ILE A 79 0.75 -10.03 4.95
C ILE A 79 -0.02 -8.71 5.02
N ARG A 80 0.07 -8.05 6.17
CA ARG A 80 -0.64 -6.79 6.39
C ARG A 80 0.35 -5.65 6.48
N ILE A 81 0.16 -4.65 5.63
CA ILE A 81 0.99 -3.46 5.61
C ILE A 81 0.17 -2.33 6.20
N HIS A 82 0.53 -1.89 7.39
CA HIS A 82 -0.13 -0.78 8.06
C HIS A 82 0.60 0.49 7.69
N PHE A 83 -0.11 1.47 7.16
CA PHE A 83 0.55 2.64 6.60
C PHE A 83 -0.20 3.92 6.93
N THR A 84 0.50 5.03 6.76
CA THR A 84 -0.04 6.38 6.95
C THR A 84 0.30 7.18 5.70
N LYS A 85 -0.66 7.90 5.16
CA LYS A 85 -0.41 8.77 4.03
C LYS A 85 0.58 9.86 4.44
N LEU A 86 1.40 10.27 3.50
CA LEU A 86 2.26 11.43 3.71
C LEU A 86 1.38 12.67 3.85
N SER A 87 2.00 13.79 4.19
CA SER A 87 1.27 15.02 4.41
C SER A 87 0.38 15.33 3.20
N LYS A 88 -0.65 16.14 3.43
CA LYS A 88 -1.58 16.50 2.38
C LYS A 88 -0.86 17.10 1.17
N ASP A 89 0.11 17.95 1.44
CA ASP A 89 0.83 18.61 0.34
C ASP A 89 1.57 17.61 -0.51
N GLU A 90 2.24 16.67 0.12
CA GLU A 90 2.97 15.65 -0.61
C GLU A 90 2.04 14.73 -1.37
N SER A 91 0.93 14.35 -0.75
CA SER A 91 -0.06 13.51 -1.41
C SER A 91 -0.64 14.19 -2.63
N LYS A 92 -0.90 15.49 -2.53
CA LYS A 92 -1.44 16.24 -3.65
C LYS A 92 -0.45 16.34 -4.79
N ALA A 93 0.82 16.51 -4.45
CA ALA A 93 1.85 16.64 -5.47
C ALA A 93 1.97 15.37 -6.30
N ILE A 94 1.67 14.24 -5.70
CA ILE A 94 1.80 12.94 -6.35
C ILE A 94 0.51 12.53 -7.04
N TYR A 95 -0.61 12.76 -6.40
CA TYR A 95 -1.91 12.35 -6.91
C TYR A 95 -2.52 13.47 -7.74
N GLN A 96 -2.51 13.31 -9.04
CA GLN A 96 -3.06 14.30 -9.98
C GLN A 96 -4.02 13.60 -10.92
N PRO A 97 -5.21 13.28 -10.43
CA PRO A 97 -6.14 12.47 -11.23
C PRO A 97 -6.67 13.16 -12.46
N GLU A 98 -6.85 14.46 -12.38
CA GLU A 98 -7.49 15.21 -13.46
C GLU A 98 -6.77 16.52 -13.67
N LEU A 99 -6.41 16.78 -14.87
CA LEU A 99 -5.81 18.05 -15.22
C LEU A 99 -6.29 18.50 -16.58
#